data_598b1db96f85790236bd6b3449c35ba9
#
_entry.id   598b1db96f85790236bd6b3449c35ba9
#
_cell.length_a   1.000
_cell.length_b   1.000
_cell.length_c   1.000
_cell.angle_alpha   90.00
_cell.angle_beta   90.00
_cell.angle_gamma   90.00
#
_symmetry.space_group_name_H-M   'P 1'
#
loop_
_entity.id
_entity.type
_entity.pdbx_description
1 polymer ?
#
loop_
_entity_poly.entity_id
_entity_poly.type
_entity_poly.pdbx_seq_one_letter_code
_entity_poly.pdbx_strand_id
1 'polypeptide(L)'
;MATSRRDLLKIGGLATASLLVSQKSFAAWAPSERYPDPRIVAVDDSFRRYMLASAKVERIASGFRWAEGPVWFGDMRMLLWSDIPNNAIMRWDEVSGETSVFRYPANYSNGHARDRQGRLISCEHDTRRITRTEYDGSVTVLADSYQGKRLNSPNDIVVKSDGTIWFTDPPFGISGFYEGHKATSELPQNVYCLEPESRKLSVVLG
;
A
#
# COMPACT_ATOMS: atom_id res chain seq x y z
N MET A 1 71.19 -23.49 -6.99
CA MET A 1 70.41 -24.33 -6.04
C MET A 1 68.94 -24.20 -6.42
N ALA A 2 68.37 -25.27 -6.95
CA ALA A 2 67.01 -25.26 -7.42
C ALA A 2 66.04 -25.62 -6.26
N THR A 3 65.13 -24.72 -5.90
CA THR A 3 64.19 -24.96 -4.86
C THR A 3 63.07 -25.92 -5.39
N SER A 4 62.90 -27.02 -4.69
CA SER A 4 62.00 -28.11 -5.02
C SER A 4 60.54 -27.67 -4.89
N ARG A 5 59.75 -28.13 -5.83
CA ARG A 5 58.26 -27.91 -5.83
C ARG A 5 57.54 -28.42 -4.56
N ARG A 6 58.21 -29.12 -3.68
CA ARG A 6 57.69 -29.63 -2.40
C ARG A 6 57.72 -28.62 -1.27
N ASP A 7 58.53 -27.55 -1.38
CA ASP A 7 58.63 -26.54 -0.32
C ASP A 7 57.57 -25.43 -0.44
N LEU A 8 56.88 -25.35 -1.58
CA LEU A 8 55.78 -24.40 -1.83
C LEU A 8 54.43 -24.83 -1.23
N LEU A 9 54.33 -26.05 -0.71
CA LEU A 9 53.09 -26.58 -0.14
C LEU A 9 52.98 -26.47 1.39
N LYS A 10 53.98 -25.84 2.04
CA LYS A 10 54.02 -25.71 3.51
C LYS A 10 53.68 -24.31 4.04
N ILE A 11 53.36 -23.35 3.17
CA ILE A 11 52.96 -21.99 3.57
C ILE A 11 51.60 -21.70 2.99
N GLY A 12 50.59 -22.43 3.42
CA GLY A 12 49.20 -22.27 2.99
C GLY A 12 48.20 -22.61 4.07
N GLY A 13 48.63 -22.47 5.33
CA GLY A 13 47.68 -22.49 6.46
C GLY A 13 46.99 -21.14 6.61
N LEU A 14 46.25 -20.71 5.60
CA LEU A 14 45.33 -19.61 5.76
C LEU A 14 44.17 -20.09 6.65
N ALA A 15 44.20 -19.63 7.90
CA ALA A 15 43.05 -19.66 8.77
C ALA A 15 41.92 -18.89 8.07
N THR A 16 41.00 -19.62 7.44
CA THR A 16 39.72 -19.10 7.07
C THR A 16 38.97 -18.77 8.37
N ALA A 17 39.18 -17.54 8.88
CA ALA A 17 38.31 -16.97 9.86
C ALA A 17 36.94 -16.89 9.19
N SER A 18 36.10 -17.90 9.43
CA SER A 18 34.68 -17.85 9.12
C SER A 18 34.09 -16.69 9.91
N LEU A 19 33.94 -15.55 9.27
CA LEU A 19 33.05 -14.48 9.73
C LEU A 19 31.65 -15.11 9.78
N LEU A 20 31.32 -15.66 10.95
CA LEU A 20 29.94 -15.90 11.34
C LEU A 20 29.27 -14.51 11.42
N VAL A 21 28.90 -13.98 10.26
CA VAL A 21 27.86 -12.96 10.20
C VAL A 21 26.64 -13.63 10.82
N SER A 22 26.37 -13.31 12.06
CA SER A 22 25.10 -13.62 12.70
C SER A 22 24.01 -12.97 11.82
N GLN A 23 23.55 -13.72 10.83
CA GLN A 23 22.28 -13.42 10.21
C GLN A 23 21.29 -13.46 11.37
N LYS A 24 20.85 -12.27 11.84
CA LYS A 24 19.63 -12.19 12.60
C LYS A 24 18.59 -12.86 11.71
N SER A 25 18.31 -14.12 11.97
CA SER A 25 17.21 -14.83 11.34
C SER A 25 15.97 -14.07 11.79
N PHE A 26 15.47 -13.17 10.94
CA PHE A 26 14.09 -12.77 11.07
C PHE A 26 13.32 -14.09 11.06
N ALA A 27 12.69 -14.42 12.17
CA ALA A 27 11.94 -15.65 12.30
C ALA A 27 11.07 -15.79 11.04
N ALA A 28 11.28 -16.86 10.29
CA ALA A 28 10.54 -17.06 9.06
C ALA A 28 9.06 -17.03 9.41
N TRP A 29 8.33 -16.10 8.79
CA TRP A 29 6.90 -16.01 9.01
C TRP A 29 6.26 -17.32 8.55
N ALA A 30 5.42 -17.91 9.40
CA ALA A 30 4.63 -19.11 9.09
C ALA A 30 3.17 -18.86 9.46
N PRO A 31 2.21 -19.38 8.67
CA PRO A 31 0.80 -19.36 9.05
C PRO A 31 0.58 -20.04 10.42
N SER A 32 -0.45 -19.63 11.15
CA SER A 32 -0.83 -20.33 12.37
C SER A 32 -1.45 -21.67 12.02
N GLU A 33 -1.05 -22.72 12.73
CA GLU A 33 -1.69 -24.04 12.68
C GLU A 33 -2.85 -24.18 13.69
N ARG A 34 -3.07 -23.14 14.50
CA ARG A 34 -4.09 -23.14 15.57
C ARG A 34 -5.24 -22.21 15.21
N TYR A 35 -6.45 -22.67 15.49
CA TYR A 35 -7.67 -21.87 15.33
C TYR A 35 -8.41 -21.77 16.68
N PRO A 36 -8.92 -20.59 17.04
CA PRO A 36 -8.70 -19.29 16.35
C PRO A 36 -7.22 -18.91 16.38
N ASP A 37 -6.77 -18.16 15.38
CA ASP A 37 -5.37 -17.70 15.29
C ASP A 37 -5.08 -16.77 16.48
N PRO A 38 -4.09 -17.09 17.34
CA PRO A 38 -3.80 -16.30 18.54
C PRO A 38 -3.26 -14.89 18.25
N ARG A 39 -2.89 -14.59 17.00
CA ARG A 39 -2.49 -13.24 16.57
C ARG A 39 -3.69 -12.31 16.37
N ILE A 40 -4.90 -12.86 16.27
CA ILE A 40 -6.13 -12.08 16.15
C ILE A 40 -6.69 -11.87 17.55
N VAL A 41 -6.51 -10.65 18.08
CA VAL A 41 -6.95 -10.26 19.43
C VAL A 41 -8.14 -9.31 19.31
N ALA A 42 -9.30 -9.73 19.81
CA ALA A 42 -10.44 -8.85 19.95
C ALA A 42 -10.24 -7.97 21.19
N VAL A 43 -9.96 -6.67 20.99
CA VAL A 43 -9.82 -5.69 22.07
C VAL A 43 -11.19 -5.33 22.65
N ASP A 44 -12.23 -5.35 21.80
CA ASP A 44 -13.63 -5.13 22.20
C ASP A 44 -14.50 -6.27 21.67
N ASP A 45 -15.46 -6.72 22.47
CA ASP A 45 -16.33 -7.85 22.13
C ASP A 45 -17.18 -7.59 20.89
N SER A 46 -17.50 -6.33 20.57
CA SER A 46 -18.21 -5.97 19.34
C SER A 46 -17.48 -6.37 18.06
N PHE A 47 -16.14 -6.50 18.11
CA PHE A 47 -15.34 -6.94 16.99
C PHE A 47 -15.53 -8.43 16.65
N ARG A 48 -15.95 -9.26 17.62
CA ARG A 48 -16.12 -10.72 17.42
C ARG A 48 -17.09 -11.07 16.29
N ARG A 49 -18.09 -10.21 16.02
CA ARG A 49 -19.03 -10.41 14.89
C ARG A 49 -18.39 -10.32 13.51
N TYR A 50 -17.19 -9.73 13.42
CA TYR A 50 -16.42 -9.60 12.18
C TYR A 50 -15.35 -10.67 12.04
N MET A 51 -15.13 -11.49 13.07
CA MET A 51 -14.13 -12.54 13.08
C MET A 51 -14.72 -13.86 12.62
N LEU A 52 -14.07 -14.50 11.66
CA LEU A 52 -14.28 -15.91 11.38
C LEU A 52 -13.34 -16.71 12.27
N ALA A 53 -13.88 -17.72 13.00
CA ALA A 53 -13.08 -18.54 13.90
C ALA A 53 -11.94 -19.30 13.19
N SER A 54 -12.10 -19.57 11.89
CA SER A 54 -11.09 -20.20 11.03
C SER A 54 -10.16 -19.23 10.31
N ALA A 55 -10.35 -17.90 10.50
CA ALA A 55 -9.47 -16.92 9.88
C ALA A 55 -8.07 -16.97 10.51
N LYS A 56 -7.06 -16.78 9.69
CA LYS A 56 -5.65 -16.72 10.10
C LYS A 56 -4.98 -15.47 9.53
N VAL A 57 -3.92 -15.04 10.19
CA VAL A 57 -3.06 -13.98 9.67
C VAL A 57 -2.05 -14.62 8.71
N GLU A 58 -2.01 -14.14 7.48
CA GLU A 58 -1.11 -14.62 6.44
C GLU A 58 -0.33 -13.47 5.84
N ARG A 59 0.96 -13.69 5.60
CA ARG A 59 1.76 -12.79 4.79
C ARG A 59 1.66 -13.23 3.33
N ILE A 60 0.86 -12.52 2.54
CA ILE A 60 0.58 -12.87 1.15
C ILE A 60 1.66 -12.40 0.18
N ALA A 61 2.39 -11.33 0.50
CA ALA A 61 3.45 -10.81 -0.34
C ALA A 61 4.50 -10.02 0.46
N SER A 62 5.65 -9.75 -0.13
CA SER A 62 6.74 -8.94 0.43
C SER A 62 7.60 -8.34 -0.70
N GLY A 63 8.54 -7.42 -0.35
CA GLY A 63 9.45 -6.82 -1.33
C GLY A 63 9.03 -5.43 -1.80
N PHE A 64 8.07 -4.81 -1.12
CA PHE A 64 7.61 -3.45 -1.39
C PHE A 64 8.40 -2.45 -0.55
N ARG A 65 8.48 -1.21 -1.03
CA ARG A 65 9.10 -0.13 -0.28
C ARG A 65 8.16 0.41 0.79
N TRP A 66 6.89 0.59 0.43
CA TRP A 66 5.87 1.11 1.33
C TRP A 66 4.49 0.67 0.86
N ALA A 67 4.00 -0.44 1.40
CA ALA A 67 2.67 -0.96 1.07
C ALA A 67 1.59 -0.22 1.86
N GLU A 68 0.66 0.42 1.15
CA GLU A 68 -0.40 1.27 1.69
C GLU A 68 -1.73 1.11 0.93
N GLY A 69 -2.81 1.59 1.55
CA GLY A 69 -4.13 1.71 0.93
C GLY A 69 -4.72 0.41 0.38
N PRO A 70 -4.75 -0.68 1.15
CA PRO A 70 -5.27 -1.95 0.64
C PRO A 70 -6.78 -1.88 0.40
N VAL A 71 -7.24 -2.44 -0.74
CA VAL A 71 -8.65 -2.58 -1.06
C VAL A 71 -8.94 -3.96 -1.65
N TRP A 72 -9.98 -4.62 -1.13
CA TRP A 72 -10.39 -5.94 -1.55
C TRP A 72 -11.54 -5.89 -2.57
N PHE A 73 -11.40 -6.61 -3.67
CA PHE A 73 -12.40 -6.84 -4.69
C PHE A 73 -12.87 -8.30 -4.64
N GLY A 74 -13.92 -8.55 -3.85
CA GLY A 74 -14.39 -9.92 -3.59
C GLY A 74 -14.94 -10.65 -4.81
N ASP A 75 -15.57 -9.94 -5.74
CA ASP A 75 -16.08 -10.46 -7.01
C ASP A 75 -14.97 -10.84 -7.99
N MET A 76 -13.82 -10.16 -7.93
CA MET A 76 -12.62 -10.47 -8.73
C MET A 76 -11.60 -11.33 -7.95
N ARG A 77 -11.85 -11.59 -6.67
CA ARG A 77 -10.92 -12.32 -5.77
C ARG A 77 -9.51 -11.74 -5.81
N MET A 78 -9.41 -10.41 -5.75
CA MET A 78 -8.11 -9.72 -5.80
C MET A 78 -7.99 -8.65 -4.73
N LEU A 79 -6.77 -8.49 -4.23
CA LEU A 79 -6.36 -7.39 -3.37
C LEU A 79 -5.53 -6.40 -4.19
N LEU A 80 -5.86 -5.11 -4.10
CA LEU A 80 -5.02 -4.04 -4.63
C LEU A 80 -4.44 -3.23 -3.47
N TRP A 81 -3.24 -2.69 -3.65
CA TRP A 81 -2.60 -1.76 -2.72
C TRP A 81 -1.56 -0.91 -3.46
N SER A 82 -1.20 0.22 -2.87
CA SER A 82 -0.12 1.07 -3.36
C SER A 82 1.24 0.57 -2.86
N ASP A 83 2.25 0.58 -3.73
CA ASP A 83 3.66 0.66 -3.35
C ASP A 83 4.14 2.07 -3.72
N ILE A 84 3.95 3.02 -2.77
CA ILE A 84 3.97 4.45 -3.06
C ILE A 84 5.30 4.89 -3.66
N PRO A 85 6.49 4.64 -3.04
CA PRO A 85 7.76 5.13 -3.57
C PRO A 85 8.16 4.48 -4.89
N ASN A 86 7.60 3.31 -5.20
CA ASN A 86 7.78 2.64 -6.49
C ASN A 86 6.76 3.13 -7.53
N ASN A 87 5.87 4.06 -7.15
CA ASN A 87 4.86 4.67 -8.03
C ASN A 87 3.96 3.62 -8.71
N ALA A 88 3.57 2.58 -7.97
CA ALA A 88 2.82 1.45 -8.50
C ALA A 88 1.59 1.11 -7.66
N ILE A 89 0.53 0.65 -8.31
CA ILE A 89 -0.54 -0.12 -7.67
C ILE A 89 -0.24 -1.58 -7.94
N MET A 90 -0.19 -2.36 -6.87
CA MET A 90 0.06 -3.80 -6.88
C MET A 90 -1.24 -4.56 -6.83
N ARG A 91 -1.23 -5.79 -7.33
CA ARG A 91 -2.34 -6.74 -7.28
C ARG A 91 -1.86 -8.09 -6.75
N TRP A 92 -2.61 -8.65 -5.83
CA TRP A 92 -2.53 -10.06 -5.49
C TRP A 92 -3.82 -10.76 -5.93
N ASP A 93 -3.66 -11.87 -6.63
CA ASP A 93 -4.74 -12.73 -7.10
C ASP A 93 -4.91 -13.91 -6.12
N GLU A 94 -6.09 -14.03 -5.51
CA GLU A 94 -6.36 -15.06 -4.50
C GLU A 94 -6.37 -16.48 -5.11
N VAL A 95 -6.70 -16.62 -6.39
CA VAL A 95 -6.82 -17.93 -7.04
C VAL A 95 -5.46 -18.50 -7.38
N SER A 96 -4.58 -17.67 -7.95
CA SER A 96 -3.22 -18.10 -8.32
C SER A 96 -2.21 -17.94 -7.17
N GLY A 97 -2.49 -17.06 -6.21
CA GLY A 97 -1.55 -16.64 -5.16
C GLY A 97 -0.45 -15.70 -5.68
N GLU A 98 -0.53 -15.26 -6.92
CA GLU A 98 0.51 -14.45 -7.54
C GLU A 98 0.32 -12.96 -7.28
N THR A 99 1.46 -12.26 -7.18
CA THR A 99 1.52 -10.80 -7.09
C THR A 99 2.04 -10.20 -8.39
N SER A 100 1.39 -9.15 -8.87
CA SER A 100 1.74 -8.45 -10.10
C SER A 100 1.51 -6.94 -9.99
N VAL A 101 2.05 -6.17 -10.92
CA VAL A 101 1.73 -4.74 -11.06
C VAL A 101 0.36 -4.61 -11.70
N PHE A 102 -0.56 -3.91 -11.04
CA PHE A 102 -1.87 -3.55 -11.60
C PHE A 102 -1.79 -2.29 -12.45
N ARG A 103 -1.06 -1.26 -11.95
CA ARG A 103 -0.86 0.02 -12.66
C ARG A 103 0.52 0.59 -12.39
N TYR A 104 1.16 1.08 -13.47
CA TYR A 104 2.40 1.85 -13.44
C TYR A 104 2.47 2.79 -14.65
N PRO A 105 2.78 4.08 -14.49
CA PRO A 105 2.85 4.81 -13.22
C PRO A 105 1.47 4.97 -12.56
N ALA A 106 1.46 5.14 -11.24
CA ALA A 106 0.25 5.28 -10.42
C ALA A 106 0.09 6.67 -9.80
N ASN A 107 0.88 7.66 -10.22
CA ASN A 107 0.92 9.03 -9.68
C ASN A 107 1.13 9.06 -8.16
N TYR A 108 1.98 8.15 -7.65
CA TYR A 108 2.22 7.99 -6.21
C TYR A 108 0.90 7.84 -5.44
N SER A 109 0.03 6.95 -5.93
CA SER A 109 -1.22 6.66 -5.24
C SER A 109 -0.98 6.15 -3.82
N ASN A 110 -1.91 6.45 -2.91
CA ASN A 110 -1.90 5.97 -1.53
C ASN A 110 -3.18 5.18 -1.25
N GLY A 111 -4.19 5.78 -0.63
CA GLY A 111 -5.43 5.14 -0.25
C GLY A 111 -6.31 4.74 -1.41
N HIS A 112 -6.99 3.61 -1.25
CA HIS A 112 -7.94 3.10 -2.24
C HIS A 112 -9.26 2.69 -1.57
N ALA A 113 -10.34 2.85 -2.31
CA ALA A 113 -11.65 2.32 -1.95
C ALA A 113 -12.35 1.74 -3.18
N ARG A 114 -13.37 0.93 -2.93
CA ARG A 114 -14.26 0.42 -3.97
C ARG A 114 -15.56 1.22 -3.93
N ASP A 115 -16.01 1.73 -5.07
CA ASP A 115 -17.32 2.38 -5.13
C ASP A 115 -18.47 1.36 -5.14
N ARG A 116 -19.71 1.86 -5.10
CA ARG A 116 -20.91 1.00 -5.07
C ARG A 116 -21.14 0.20 -6.36
N GLN A 117 -20.49 0.61 -7.44
CA GLN A 117 -20.51 -0.07 -8.74
C GLN A 117 -19.32 -1.02 -8.92
N GLY A 118 -18.43 -1.12 -7.92
CA GLY A 118 -17.27 -2.01 -7.99
C GLY A 118 -16.05 -1.42 -8.68
N ARG A 119 -15.99 -0.09 -8.89
CA ARG A 119 -14.85 0.58 -9.51
C ARG A 119 -13.84 1.02 -8.45
N LEU A 120 -12.57 1.11 -8.86
CA LEU A 120 -11.49 1.57 -7.99
C LEU A 120 -11.51 3.10 -7.87
N ILE A 121 -11.58 3.59 -6.63
CA ILE A 121 -11.34 5.00 -6.28
C ILE A 121 -9.93 5.08 -5.67
N SER A 122 -9.15 6.08 -6.05
CA SER A 122 -7.77 6.24 -5.61
C SER A 122 -7.46 7.68 -5.19
N CYS A 123 -6.67 7.82 -4.12
CA CYS A 123 -5.97 9.04 -3.78
C CYS A 123 -4.64 9.08 -4.53
N GLU A 124 -4.36 10.14 -5.27
CA GLU A 124 -3.09 10.33 -6.00
C GLU A 124 -2.33 11.50 -5.38
N HIS A 125 -1.14 11.23 -4.84
CA HIS A 125 -0.31 12.26 -4.20
C HIS A 125 0.24 13.26 -5.20
N ASP A 126 0.89 12.77 -6.25
CA ASP A 126 1.64 13.63 -7.19
C ASP A 126 0.73 14.53 -8.03
N THR A 127 -0.38 13.99 -8.47
CA THR A 127 -1.39 14.74 -9.22
C THR A 127 -2.36 15.50 -8.33
N ARG A 128 -2.31 15.28 -6.98
CA ARG A 128 -3.07 15.98 -5.96
C ARG A 128 -4.58 15.88 -6.20
N ARG A 129 -5.08 14.65 -6.36
CA ARG A 129 -6.47 14.44 -6.80
C ARG A 129 -7.06 13.11 -6.33
N ILE A 130 -8.39 13.04 -6.37
CA ILE A 130 -9.15 11.80 -6.25
C ILE A 130 -9.54 11.35 -7.66
N THR A 131 -9.31 10.08 -7.95
CA THR A 131 -9.62 9.49 -9.26
C THR A 131 -10.50 8.26 -9.14
N ARG A 132 -11.19 7.93 -10.22
CA ARG A 132 -11.92 6.69 -10.40
C ARG A 132 -11.45 5.98 -11.66
N THR A 133 -11.15 4.70 -11.53
CA THR A 133 -10.87 3.83 -12.68
C THR A 133 -12.19 3.28 -13.21
N GLU A 134 -12.49 3.57 -14.45
CA GLU A 134 -13.69 3.11 -15.13
C GLU A 134 -13.54 1.65 -15.63
N TYR A 135 -14.62 1.03 -16.06
CA TYR A 135 -14.61 -0.37 -16.51
C TYR A 135 -13.77 -0.62 -17.77
N ASP A 136 -13.58 0.41 -18.60
CA ASP A 136 -12.72 0.37 -19.77
C ASP A 136 -11.24 0.64 -19.46
N GLY A 137 -10.92 0.84 -18.17
CA GLY A 137 -9.57 1.15 -17.69
C GLY A 137 -9.20 2.63 -17.74
N SER A 138 -10.06 3.50 -18.29
CA SER A 138 -9.84 4.94 -18.28
C SER A 138 -9.91 5.51 -16.85
N VAL A 139 -9.35 6.69 -16.63
CA VAL A 139 -9.29 7.34 -15.33
C VAL A 139 -10.06 8.65 -15.37
N THR A 140 -11.11 8.73 -14.55
CA THR A 140 -11.91 9.95 -14.34
C THR A 140 -11.43 10.68 -13.10
N VAL A 141 -11.12 11.98 -13.21
CA VAL A 141 -10.86 12.83 -12.05
C VAL A 141 -12.17 13.20 -11.38
N LEU A 142 -12.29 12.90 -10.09
CA LEU A 142 -13.48 13.19 -9.29
C LEU A 142 -13.34 14.53 -8.54
N ALA A 143 -12.15 14.81 -7.98
CA ALA A 143 -11.81 16.07 -7.31
C ALA A 143 -10.31 16.31 -7.39
N ASP A 144 -9.88 17.55 -7.62
CA ASP A 144 -8.49 18.02 -7.63
C ASP A 144 -8.32 19.36 -6.92
N SER A 145 -9.43 20.01 -6.57
CA SER A 145 -9.42 21.38 -6.03
C SER A 145 -10.62 21.62 -5.12
N TYR A 146 -10.45 22.57 -4.20
CA TYR A 146 -11.52 23.09 -3.35
C TYR A 146 -11.44 24.62 -3.31
N GLN A 147 -12.57 25.30 -3.63
CA GLN A 147 -12.66 26.77 -3.69
C GLN A 147 -11.56 27.42 -4.57
N GLY A 148 -11.23 26.78 -5.69
CA GLY A 148 -10.23 27.27 -6.65
C GLY A 148 -8.77 27.04 -6.26
N LYS A 149 -8.49 26.36 -5.14
CA LYS A 149 -7.17 25.97 -4.69
C LYS A 149 -6.98 24.47 -4.86
N ARG A 150 -5.76 24.03 -5.22
CA ARG A 150 -5.45 22.61 -5.35
C ARG A 150 -5.51 21.90 -4.01
N LEU A 151 -5.98 20.65 -4.01
CA LEU A 151 -5.85 19.74 -2.87
C LEU A 151 -4.38 19.60 -2.47
N ASN A 152 -4.10 19.20 -1.23
CA ASN A 152 -2.72 18.97 -0.79
C ASN A 152 -2.15 17.70 -1.41
N SER A 153 -2.39 16.57 -0.81
CA SER A 153 -2.07 15.25 -1.34
C SER A 153 -3.02 14.23 -0.71
N PRO A 154 -4.21 14.01 -1.30
CA PRO A 154 -5.18 13.10 -0.76
C PRO A 154 -4.56 11.77 -0.36
N ASN A 155 -4.85 11.30 0.87
CA ASN A 155 -4.11 10.19 1.49
C ASN A 155 -4.95 8.94 1.64
N ASP A 156 -5.99 8.97 2.48
CA ASP A 156 -6.86 7.82 2.69
C ASP A 156 -8.31 8.14 2.34
N ILE A 157 -9.11 7.10 2.03
CA ILE A 157 -10.41 7.26 1.40
C ILE A 157 -11.37 6.15 1.76
N VAL A 158 -12.63 6.49 1.93
CA VAL A 158 -13.72 5.53 2.10
C VAL A 158 -14.93 5.93 1.27
N VAL A 159 -15.71 4.94 0.86
CA VAL A 159 -17.01 5.15 0.19
C VAL A 159 -18.12 4.69 1.12
N LYS A 160 -18.98 5.62 1.52
CA LYS A 160 -20.11 5.37 2.38
C LYS A 160 -21.23 4.63 1.62
N SER A 161 -22.17 4.04 2.34
CA SER A 161 -23.29 3.27 1.77
C SER A 161 -24.20 4.08 0.84
N ASP A 162 -24.28 5.40 1.01
CA ASP A 162 -25.02 6.32 0.13
C ASP A 162 -24.24 6.75 -1.12
N GLY A 163 -23.00 6.27 -1.28
CA GLY A 163 -22.13 6.58 -2.42
C GLY A 163 -21.23 7.78 -2.22
N THR A 164 -21.39 8.58 -1.15
CA THR A 164 -20.48 9.69 -0.85
C THR A 164 -19.09 9.20 -0.54
N ILE A 165 -18.09 9.96 -0.97
CA ILE A 165 -16.67 9.63 -0.86
C ILE A 165 -16.06 10.56 0.18
N TRP A 166 -15.41 9.99 1.19
CA TRP A 166 -14.76 10.73 2.27
C TRP A 166 -13.27 10.50 2.21
N PHE A 167 -12.47 11.55 2.26
CA PHE A 167 -11.02 11.43 2.17
C PHE A 167 -10.29 12.48 3.00
N THR A 168 -9.08 12.13 3.40
CA THR A 168 -8.14 12.99 4.11
C THR A 168 -7.19 13.66 3.12
N ASP A 169 -6.78 14.90 3.41
CA ASP A 169 -5.91 15.70 2.51
C ASP A 169 -4.71 16.32 3.24
N PRO A 170 -3.82 15.49 3.82
CA PRO A 170 -2.58 15.97 4.42
C PRO A 170 -1.53 16.31 3.35
N PRO A 171 -0.42 17.02 3.71
CA PRO A 171 0.61 17.40 2.75
C PRO A 171 1.71 16.34 2.57
N PHE A 172 1.50 15.07 2.93
CA PHE A 172 2.56 14.05 2.95
C PHE A 172 3.20 13.87 1.57
N GLY A 173 2.39 13.68 0.53
CA GLY A 173 2.86 13.47 -0.84
C GLY A 173 3.52 14.69 -1.49
N ILE A 174 3.40 15.89 -0.89
CA ILE A 174 4.03 17.13 -1.37
C ILE A 174 5.11 17.67 -0.43
N SER A 175 5.45 16.94 0.64
CA SER A 175 6.48 17.34 1.60
C SER A 175 7.91 17.10 1.09
N GLY A 176 8.09 16.16 0.17
CA GLY A 176 9.38 15.73 -0.34
C GLY A 176 9.29 15.08 -1.72
N PHE A 177 10.22 14.13 -1.99
CA PHE A 177 10.34 13.43 -3.28
C PHE A 177 10.26 11.91 -3.15
N TYR A 178 9.85 11.41 -2.00
CA TYR A 178 9.82 9.97 -1.75
C TYR A 178 8.46 9.34 -2.09
N GLU A 179 7.39 10.06 -1.83
CA GLU A 179 6.00 9.61 -2.08
C GLU A 179 5.20 10.59 -2.96
N GLY A 180 5.90 11.37 -3.77
CA GLY A 180 5.37 12.39 -4.66
C GLY A 180 6.43 13.41 -5.00
N HIS A 181 6.02 14.63 -5.37
CA HIS A 181 6.92 15.73 -5.66
C HIS A 181 6.61 16.93 -4.77
N LYS A 182 7.69 17.55 -4.26
CA LYS A 182 7.58 18.71 -3.36
C LYS A 182 6.77 19.83 -3.98
N ALA A 183 5.76 20.31 -3.25
CA ALA A 183 4.92 21.45 -3.60
C ALA A 183 4.49 22.21 -2.35
N THR A 184 3.86 23.38 -2.55
CA THR A 184 3.31 24.19 -1.46
C THR A 184 1.86 23.81 -1.23
N SER A 185 1.47 23.65 0.05
CA SER A 185 0.07 23.53 0.46
C SER A 185 -0.68 24.82 0.20
N GLU A 186 -1.83 24.72 -0.42
CA GLU A 186 -2.73 25.84 -0.69
C GLU A 186 -3.95 25.84 0.24
N LEU A 187 -4.22 24.71 0.87
CA LEU A 187 -5.35 24.45 1.75
C LEU A 187 -4.88 23.95 3.12
N PRO A 188 -5.67 24.14 4.19
CA PRO A 188 -5.48 23.44 5.45
C PRO A 188 -5.56 21.92 5.27
N GLN A 189 -5.10 21.18 6.27
CA GLN A 189 -5.28 19.74 6.32
C GLN A 189 -6.72 19.43 6.72
N ASN A 190 -7.53 19.08 5.75
CA ASN A 190 -8.95 18.85 5.94
C ASN A 190 -9.32 17.39 5.71
N VAL A 191 -10.46 16.99 6.24
CA VAL A 191 -11.25 15.84 5.78
C VAL A 191 -12.37 16.36 4.91
N TYR A 192 -12.51 15.80 3.73
CA TYR A 192 -13.52 16.18 2.76
C TYR A 192 -14.59 15.11 2.57
N CYS A 193 -15.81 15.56 2.24
CA CYS A 193 -16.88 14.74 1.69
C CYS A 193 -17.15 15.18 0.26
N LEU A 194 -17.10 14.25 -0.67
CA LEU A 194 -17.37 14.43 -2.08
C LEU A 194 -18.66 13.69 -2.46
N GLU A 195 -19.59 14.42 -3.06
CA GLU A 195 -20.76 13.86 -3.73
C GLU A 195 -20.37 13.54 -5.19
N PRO A 196 -20.23 12.28 -5.59
CA PRO A 196 -19.58 11.95 -6.87
C PRO A 196 -20.40 12.34 -8.10
N GLU A 197 -21.73 12.43 -7.99
CA GLU A 197 -22.61 12.82 -9.11
C GLU A 197 -22.59 14.34 -9.35
N SER A 198 -22.79 15.12 -8.30
CA SER A 198 -22.76 16.59 -8.36
C SER A 198 -21.36 17.16 -8.37
N ARG A 199 -20.34 16.36 -8.00
CA ARG A 199 -18.95 16.75 -7.73
C ARG A 199 -18.81 17.83 -6.66
N LYS A 200 -19.81 17.98 -5.83
CA LYS A 200 -19.78 18.92 -4.72
C LYS A 200 -18.84 18.41 -3.64
N LEU A 201 -17.81 19.21 -3.35
CA LEU A 201 -16.84 18.95 -2.30
C LEU A 201 -17.13 19.86 -1.10
N SER A 202 -17.14 19.29 0.10
CA SER A 202 -17.35 20.03 1.35
C SER A 202 -16.36 19.59 2.41
N VAL A 203 -15.90 20.53 3.25
CA VAL A 203 -15.09 20.25 4.42
C VAL A 203 -15.97 19.66 5.51
N VAL A 204 -15.53 18.58 6.13
CA VAL A 204 -16.23 17.90 7.22
C VAL A 204 -15.50 18.12 8.54
N LEU A 205 -14.17 18.11 8.49
CA LEU A 205 -13.30 18.33 9.63
C LEU A 205 -12.04 19.07 9.15
N GLY A 206 -11.63 20.09 9.88
CA GLY A 206 -10.41 20.87 9.63
C GLY A 206 -9.73 21.30 10.91
#